data_a146e6a20c0e9f44b5eefab8fa0c6f44
#
_entry.id   a146e6a20c0e9f44b5eefab8fa0c6f44
#
_cell.length_a   1.000
_cell.length_b   1.000
_cell.length_c   1.000
_cell.angle_alpha   90.00
_cell.angle_beta   90.00
_cell.angle_gamma   90.00
#
_symmetry.space_group_name_H-M   'P 1'
#
loop_
_entity.id
_entity.type
_entity.pdbx_description
1 polymer ?
#
loop_
_entity_poly.entity_id
_entity_poly.type
_entity_poly.pdbx_seq_one_letter_code
_entity_poly.pdbx_strand_id
1 'polypeptide(L)' 'MSDEPPTDELSNEELLKILSDLKLEHRRVDNEIKAVIETGVADMLKIGRMKKIKLSLKDQIVYIENQVTPDIIA' A
#
# COMPACT_ATOMS: atom_id res chain seq x y z
N MET A 1 -27.77 -16.10 0.18
CA MET A 1 -27.13 -16.30 -0.32
C MET A 1 -26.22 -15.48 -0.55
N SER A 2 -25.62 -15.35 -0.36
CA SER A 2 -24.83 -14.58 -0.49
C SER A 2 -24.03 -14.77 -1.39
N ASP A 3 -23.91 -14.61 -2.04
CA ASP A 3 -23.22 -14.88 -2.95
C ASP A 3 -22.08 -14.07 -2.93
N GLU A 4 -21.70 -13.54 -2.08
CA GLU A 4 -20.67 -12.85 -2.12
C GLU A 4 -19.49 -13.57 -2.39
N PRO A 5 -18.72 -13.32 -3.27
CA PRO A 5 -17.59 -14.05 -3.60
C PRO A 5 -16.57 -13.91 -2.53
N PRO A 6 -15.79 -14.85 -2.39
CA PRO A 6 -14.77 -14.85 -1.42
C PRO A 6 -13.79 -13.82 -1.85
N THR A 7 -13.21 -13.19 -0.93
CA THR A 7 -12.31 -12.14 -1.24
C THR A 7 -11.13 -12.62 -2.00
N ASP A 8 -10.79 -13.87 -1.87
CA ASP A 8 -9.62 -14.28 -2.58
C ASP A 8 -9.91 -14.51 -4.01
N GLU A 9 -11.08 -14.26 -4.48
CA GLU A 9 -11.35 -14.44 -5.86
C GLU A 9 -11.43 -13.15 -6.58
N LEU A 10 -10.72 -12.16 -6.17
CA LEU A 10 -10.73 -10.91 -6.90
C LEU A 10 -10.05 -11.12 -8.24
N SER A 11 -10.54 -10.48 -9.25
CA SER A 11 -9.95 -10.63 -10.55
C SER A 11 -8.64 -9.85 -10.59
N ASN A 12 -7.81 -10.15 -11.58
CA ASN A 12 -6.55 -9.45 -11.72
C ASN A 12 -6.78 -7.96 -11.90
N GLU A 13 -7.82 -7.58 -12.59
CA GLU A 13 -8.10 -6.16 -12.78
C GLU A 13 -8.38 -5.49 -11.46
N GLU A 14 -9.13 -6.15 -10.60
CA GLU A 14 -9.43 -5.57 -9.31
C GLU A 14 -8.18 -5.50 -8.45
N LEU A 15 -7.37 -6.53 -8.52
CA LEU A 15 -6.13 -6.54 -7.76
C LEU A 15 -5.20 -5.44 -8.23
N LEU A 16 -5.12 -5.24 -9.53
CA LEU A 16 -4.25 -4.20 -10.06
C LEU A 16 -4.73 -2.82 -9.66
N LYS A 17 -6.04 -2.64 -9.58
CA LYS A 17 -6.57 -1.36 -9.17
C LYS A 17 -6.24 -1.10 -7.71
N ILE A 18 -6.41 -2.11 -6.87
CA ILE A 18 -6.09 -1.97 -5.46
C ILE A 18 -4.60 -1.69 -5.32
N LEU A 19 -3.78 -2.37 -6.09
CA LEU A 19 -2.36 -2.19 -6.03
C LEU A 19 -1.98 -0.76 -6.42
N SER A 20 -2.61 -0.23 -7.45
CA SER A 20 -2.35 1.13 -7.88
C SER A 20 -2.70 2.12 -6.78
N ASP A 21 -3.85 1.92 -6.14
CA ASP A 21 -4.27 2.80 -5.08
C ASP A 21 -3.31 2.73 -3.90
N LEU A 22 -2.85 1.54 -3.56
CA LEU A 22 -1.93 1.39 -2.45
C LEU A 22 -0.59 2.05 -2.75
N LYS A 23 -0.14 1.97 -3.99
CA LYS A 23 1.12 2.58 -4.36
C LYS A 23 1.03 4.10 -4.30
N LEU A 24 -0.12 4.65 -4.68
CA LEU A 24 -0.31 6.08 -4.60
C LEU A 24 -0.31 6.51 -3.14
N GLU A 25 -0.98 5.76 -2.30
CA GLU A 25 -1.05 6.09 -0.91
C GLU A 25 0.34 5.99 -0.26
N HIS A 26 1.10 4.99 -0.64
CA HIS A 26 2.44 4.80 -0.11
C HIS A 26 3.31 6.00 -0.48
N ARG A 27 3.22 6.45 -1.72
CA ARG A 27 4.01 7.58 -2.16
C ARG A 27 3.59 8.84 -1.44
N ARG A 28 2.30 9.02 -1.22
CA ARG A 28 1.80 10.18 -0.55
C ARG A 28 2.31 10.25 0.88
N VAL A 29 2.28 9.13 1.60
CA VAL A 29 2.77 9.09 2.96
C VAL A 29 4.27 9.35 2.98
N ASP A 30 5.00 8.78 2.04
CA ASP A 30 6.43 8.98 1.97
C ASP A 30 6.76 10.45 1.76
N ASN A 31 6.00 11.13 0.90
CA ASN A 31 6.22 12.54 0.66
C ASN A 31 5.88 13.36 1.89
N GLU A 32 4.88 12.96 2.64
CA GLU A 32 4.52 13.67 3.86
C GLU A 32 5.61 13.54 4.90
N ILE A 33 6.21 12.36 4.99
CA ILE A 33 7.30 12.16 5.92
C ILE A 33 8.46 13.08 5.55
N LYS A 34 8.78 13.16 4.28
CA LYS A 34 9.87 14.00 3.84
C LYS A 34 9.59 15.47 4.12
N ALA A 35 8.33 15.88 3.92
CA ALA A 35 7.97 17.26 4.18
C ALA A 35 8.10 17.61 5.65
N VAL A 36 7.69 16.71 6.51
CA VAL A 36 7.78 16.96 7.94
C VAL A 36 9.25 17.06 8.36
N ILE A 37 10.08 16.22 7.81
CA ILE A 37 11.49 16.26 8.14
C ILE A 37 12.11 17.55 7.63
N GLU A 38 11.73 17.98 6.43
CA GLU A 38 12.30 19.17 5.87
C GLU A 38 11.88 20.45 6.56
N THR A 39 10.73 20.46 7.18
CA THR A 39 10.29 21.67 7.85
C THR A 39 11.09 21.92 9.11
N GLY A 40 11.85 20.95 9.53
CA GLY A 40 12.64 21.15 10.72
C GLY A 40 11.87 20.96 12.00
N VAL A 41 10.59 20.75 11.91
CA VAL A 41 9.80 20.56 13.08
C VAL A 41 9.70 19.08 13.21
N ALA A 42 10.69 18.42 13.62
CA ALA A 42 10.68 16.99 13.66
C ALA A 42 9.90 16.50 14.84
N ASP A 43 8.72 16.14 14.66
CA ASP A 43 7.93 15.53 15.70
C ASP A 43 8.21 14.06 15.57
N MET A 44 9.04 13.53 16.38
CA MET A 44 9.45 12.14 16.27
C MET A 44 8.28 11.18 16.42
N LEU A 45 7.30 11.54 17.23
CA LEU A 45 6.16 10.66 17.38
C LEU A 45 5.33 10.60 16.09
N LYS A 46 5.16 11.77 15.49
CA LYS A 46 4.40 11.81 14.26
C LYS A 46 5.13 11.07 13.15
N ILE A 47 6.43 11.28 13.06
CA ILE A 47 7.21 10.60 12.04
C ILE A 47 7.16 9.10 12.27
N GLY A 48 7.23 8.67 13.52
CA GLY A 48 7.15 7.25 13.83
C GLY A 48 5.85 6.64 13.40
N ARG A 49 4.74 7.35 13.62
CA ARG A 49 3.44 6.84 13.20
C ARG A 49 3.36 6.77 11.70
N MET A 50 3.86 7.80 11.02
CA MET A 50 3.80 7.82 9.57
C MET A 50 4.66 6.71 8.98
N LYS A 51 5.79 6.41 9.60
CA LYS A 51 6.62 5.32 9.12
C LYS A 51 5.93 3.99 9.31
N LYS A 52 5.15 3.84 10.38
CA LYS A 52 4.42 2.60 10.59
C LYS A 52 3.36 2.45 9.52
N ILE A 53 2.67 3.53 9.18
CA ILE A 53 1.66 3.48 8.14
C ILE A 53 2.32 3.13 6.82
N LYS A 54 3.47 3.73 6.54
CA LYS A 54 4.18 3.47 5.30
C LYS A 54 4.56 2.00 5.22
N LEU A 55 5.02 1.44 6.32
CA LEU A 55 5.42 0.05 6.33
C LEU A 55 4.21 -0.86 6.13
N SER A 56 3.09 -0.51 6.74
CA SER A 56 1.88 -1.28 6.56
C SER A 56 1.43 -1.26 5.11
N LEU A 57 1.53 -0.10 4.47
CA LEU A 57 1.16 0.00 3.06
C LEU A 57 2.10 -0.83 2.20
N LYS A 58 3.39 -0.83 2.54
CA LYS A 58 4.33 -1.62 1.78
C LYS A 58 3.99 -3.10 1.90
N ASP A 59 3.63 -3.55 3.09
CA ASP A 59 3.28 -4.94 3.30
C ASP A 59 2.04 -5.30 2.49
N GLN A 60 1.07 -4.39 2.43
CA GLN A 60 -0.13 -4.65 1.65
C GLN A 60 0.18 -4.70 0.16
N ILE A 61 1.08 -3.83 -0.29
CA ILE A 61 1.47 -3.83 -1.69
C ILE A 61 2.11 -5.17 -2.05
N VAL A 62 3.02 -5.64 -1.22
CA VAL A 62 3.67 -6.91 -1.50
C VAL A 62 2.65 -8.03 -1.49
N TYR A 63 1.72 -7.99 -0.55
CA TYR A 63 0.71 -9.04 -0.48
C TYR A 63 -0.13 -9.07 -1.76
N ILE A 64 -0.55 -7.90 -2.24
CA ILE A 64 -1.36 -7.85 -3.45
C ILE A 64 -0.53 -8.22 -4.67
N GLU A 65 0.72 -7.80 -4.71
CA GLU A 65 1.57 -8.17 -5.84
C GLU A 65 1.71 -9.69 -5.94
N ASN A 66 1.74 -10.35 -4.81
CA ASN A 66 1.83 -11.79 -4.82
C ASN A 66 0.53 -12.44 -5.27
N GLN A 67 -0.58 -11.70 -5.14
CA GLN A 67 -1.85 -12.25 -5.58
C GLN A 67 -2.02 -12.08 -7.08
N VAL A 68 -1.45 -11.04 -7.63
CA VAL A 68 -1.56 -10.82 -9.05
C VAL A 68 -0.66 -11.84 -9.70
N THR A 69 -1.26 -12.69 -10.44
CA THR A 69 -0.52 -13.74 -10.99
C THR A 69 0.32 -13.35 -12.07
N PRO A 70 1.49 -13.54 -12.01
CA PRO A 70 2.34 -13.15 -12.99
C PRO A 70 2.55 -14.19 -13.87
N ASP A 71 1.92 -14.53 -14.63
CA ASP A 71 2.11 -15.61 -15.44
C ASP A 71 3.31 -15.38 -16.11
N ILE A 72 4.01 -14.55 -15.90
CA ILE A 72 5.03 -14.38 -16.55
C ILE A 72 6.01 -15.10 -16.17
N ILE A 73 6.33 -15.43 -15.51
CA ILE A 73 7.25 -16.07 -15.05
C ILE A 73 8.06 -16.59 -15.78
N ALA A 74 8.18 -16.73 -16.26
CA ALA A 74 9.05 -17.25 -16.94
C ALA A 74 9.90 -17.64 -16.54
#